data_2f9d95a6ad458e0a47f7ca80f8e9efa1
#
_entry.id   2f9d95a6ad458e0a47f7ca80f8e9efa1
#
_cell.length_a   1.000
_cell.length_b   1.000
_cell.length_c   1.000
_cell.angle_alpha   90.00
_cell.angle_beta   90.00
_cell.angle_gamma   90.00
#
_symmetry.space_group_name_H-M   'P 1'
#
loop_
_entity.id
_entity.type
_entity.pdbx_description
1 polymer ?
#
loop_
_entity_poly.entity_id
_entity_poly.type
_entity_poly.pdbx_seq_one_letter_code
_entity_poly.pdbx_strand_id
1 'polypeptide(L)'
;MSKITFIYAYENEEWSTPMALANEFKSRGWEVEFVSIGSNRTGVYHDRELQLWIQQDIPTDIVMLFDWGRFDSKWLDKSLKPNTFWVQESGDDPQNFERNFPKANRFHMTLTPDKDSCNEYVNRGINAHWWTHFADTRVQFPITDIAFEYVAVTTRGKGGSEFLDTITEHSDGSFGNKNNMGAKEHTEFLNKGMIVLQNSRWGEITRRIFEGMACNRLVLTDRLNESKGLHELFIDGEDIIYYDDMVDCINKVNDVFNNPTERMRISNSGYEKVLKHHTQVQRVDFIIERFCEWRKNK
;
A
#
# COMPACT_ATOMS: atom_id res chain seq x y z
N MET A 1 7.64 -25.88 -11.07
CA MET A 1 6.72 -24.79 -10.77
C MET A 1 7.48 -23.81 -9.90
N SER A 2 7.46 -22.52 -10.22
CA SER A 2 8.14 -21.52 -9.38
C SER A 2 7.40 -21.31 -8.07
N LYS A 3 8.14 -21.06 -6.99
CA LYS A 3 7.60 -20.92 -5.64
C LYS A 3 8.01 -19.61 -5.00
N ILE A 4 7.05 -18.95 -4.35
CA ILE A 4 7.30 -17.79 -3.49
C ILE A 4 6.85 -18.08 -2.06
N THR A 5 7.66 -17.69 -1.09
CA THR A 5 7.33 -17.77 0.33
C THR A 5 7.19 -16.38 0.92
N PHE A 6 6.02 -16.07 1.48
CA PHE A 6 5.74 -14.83 2.19
C PHE A 6 5.97 -15.03 3.68
N ILE A 7 6.81 -14.18 4.26
CA ILE A 7 7.07 -14.14 5.70
C ILE A 7 6.41 -12.87 6.26
N TYR A 8 5.40 -13.02 7.11
CA TYR A 8 4.72 -11.87 7.72
C TYR A 8 3.94 -12.25 8.99
N ALA A 9 3.57 -11.24 9.77
CA ALA A 9 2.66 -11.43 10.89
C ALA A 9 1.24 -11.66 10.35
N TYR A 10 0.87 -12.93 10.24
CA TYR A 10 -0.34 -13.38 9.56
C TYR A 10 -1.61 -12.83 10.22
N GLU A 11 -2.34 -12.05 9.45
CA GLU A 11 -3.74 -11.72 9.68
C GLU A 11 -4.48 -12.08 8.41
N ASN A 12 -5.50 -12.93 8.54
CA ASN A 12 -6.27 -13.42 7.38
C ASN A 12 -7.20 -12.31 6.86
N GLU A 13 -6.59 -11.21 6.43
CA GLU A 13 -7.28 -10.05 5.89
C GLU A 13 -7.10 -10.00 4.38
N GLU A 14 -8.18 -10.30 3.65
CA GLU A 14 -8.20 -10.36 2.18
C GLU A 14 -7.68 -9.09 1.50
N TRP A 15 -7.80 -7.94 2.17
CA TRP A 15 -7.34 -6.64 1.66
C TRP A 15 -5.86 -6.33 1.96
N SER A 16 -5.15 -7.21 2.67
CA SER A 16 -3.75 -6.96 3.03
C SER A 16 -2.83 -7.05 1.80
N THR A 17 -1.74 -6.28 1.83
CA THR A 17 -0.73 -6.30 0.75
C THR A 17 -0.19 -7.71 0.48
N PRO A 18 0.20 -8.51 1.50
CA PRO A 18 0.66 -9.88 1.27
C PRO A 18 -0.38 -10.76 0.58
N MET A 19 -1.66 -10.65 0.96
CA MET A 19 -2.73 -11.45 0.35
C MET A 19 -3.02 -11.04 -1.08
N ALA A 20 -2.99 -9.74 -1.38
CA ALA A 20 -3.14 -9.24 -2.73
C ALA A 20 -2.07 -9.80 -3.68
N LEU A 21 -0.82 -9.74 -3.26
CA LEU A 21 0.31 -10.29 -4.03
C LEU A 21 0.24 -11.81 -4.14
N ALA A 22 -0.05 -12.51 -3.04
CA ALA A 22 -0.16 -13.97 -3.02
C ALA A 22 -1.21 -14.49 -4.00
N ASN A 23 -2.37 -13.85 -4.04
CA ASN A 23 -3.43 -14.22 -4.98
C ASN A 23 -3.01 -13.94 -6.43
N GLU A 24 -2.28 -12.87 -6.68
CA GLU A 24 -1.76 -12.58 -8.02
C GLU A 24 -0.67 -13.58 -8.43
N PHE A 25 0.26 -13.98 -7.57
CA PHE A 25 1.23 -15.03 -7.86
C PHE A 25 0.54 -16.37 -8.14
N LYS A 26 -0.48 -16.75 -7.36
CA LYS A 26 -1.27 -17.98 -7.59
C LYS A 26 -1.97 -17.96 -8.96
N SER A 27 -2.55 -16.81 -9.36
CA SER A 27 -3.21 -16.67 -10.67
C SER A 27 -2.25 -16.91 -11.85
N ARG A 28 -0.95 -16.69 -11.63
CA ARG A 28 0.13 -16.92 -12.61
C ARG A 28 0.76 -18.32 -12.53
N GLY A 29 0.18 -19.22 -11.73
CA GLY A 29 0.65 -20.59 -11.59
C GLY A 29 1.87 -20.76 -10.68
N TRP A 30 2.18 -19.79 -9.81
CA TRP A 30 3.20 -19.93 -8.77
C TRP A 30 2.64 -20.70 -7.58
N GLU A 31 3.47 -21.54 -6.98
CA GLU A 31 3.22 -22.07 -5.64
C GLU A 31 3.46 -20.95 -4.61
N VAL A 32 2.50 -20.76 -3.70
CA VAL A 32 2.58 -19.72 -2.66
C VAL A 32 2.53 -20.35 -1.30
N GLU A 33 3.53 -20.07 -0.49
CA GLU A 33 3.65 -20.49 0.90
C GLU A 33 3.65 -19.28 1.84
N PHE A 34 3.12 -19.48 3.04
CA PHE A 34 3.15 -18.48 4.09
C PHE A 34 3.87 -19.02 5.33
N VAL A 35 4.73 -18.19 5.89
CA VAL A 35 5.43 -18.45 7.15
C VAL A 35 5.10 -17.33 8.13
N SER A 36 4.48 -17.68 9.24
CA SER A 36 4.05 -16.70 10.23
C SER A 36 5.20 -16.26 11.14
N ILE A 37 5.26 -14.96 11.43
CA ILE A 37 6.14 -14.37 12.44
C ILE A 37 5.35 -13.73 13.58
N GLY A 38 4.13 -14.21 13.84
CA GLY A 38 3.27 -13.74 14.92
C GLY A 38 1.99 -13.07 14.45
N SER A 39 1.48 -12.14 15.22
CA SER A 39 0.24 -11.42 14.92
C SER A 39 0.35 -9.93 15.25
N ASN A 40 -0.01 -9.09 14.28
CA ASN A 40 -0.10 -7.64 14.47
C ASN A 40 -1.21 -7.25 15.46
N ARG A 41 -2.32 -8.01 15.50
CA ARG A 41 -3.44 -7.73 16.41
C ARG A 41 -3.05 -7.85 17.86
N THR A 42 -2.29 -8.90 18.19
CA THR A 42 -1.84 -9.14 19.57
C THR A 42 -0.54 -8.43 19.90
N GLY A 43 0.18 -7.93 18.89
CA GLY A 43 1.52 -7.37 19.06
C GLY A 43 2.58 -8.40 19.47
N VAL A 44 2.26 -9.69 19.37
CA VAL A 44 3.18 -10.80 19.71
C VAL A 44 3.89 -11.25 18.45
N TYR A 45 5.21 -11.13 18.45
CA TYR A 45 6.08 -11.56 17.37
C TYR A 45 6.98 -12.69 17.83
N HIS A 46 7.19 -13.70 16.99
CA HIS A 46 8.07 -14.83 17.23
C HIS A 46 8.59 -15.38 15.91
N ASP A 47 9.72 -16.07 15.99
CA ASP A 47 10.40 -16.63 14.81
C ASP A 47 10.39 -18.17 14.76
N ARG A 48 9.59 -18.82 15.62
CA ARG A 48 9.56 -20.29 15.72
C ARG A 48 9.23 -20.97 14.40
N GLU A 49 8.16 -20.54 13.73
CA GLU A 49 7.76 -21.13 12.44
C GLU A 49 8.80 -20.85 11.36
N LEU A 50 9.37 -19.65 11.37
CA LEU A 50 10.42 -19.26 10.45
C LEU A 50 11.69 -20.08 10.64
N GLN A 51 12.12 -20.33 11.89
CA GLN A 51 13.25 -21.22 12.19
C GLN A 51 13.03 -22.64 11.68
N LEU A 52 11.83 -23.20 11.92
CA LEU A 52 11.47 -24.54 11.42
C LEU A 52 11.48 -24.59 9.89
N TRP A 53 10.93 -23.57 9.23
CA TRP A 53 10.92 -23.47 7.78
C TRP A 53 12.34 -23.41 7.18
N ILE A 54 13.25 -22.65 7.79
CA ILE A 54 14.66 -22.60 7.37
C ILE A 54 15.32 -23.99 7.51
N GLN A 55 15.08 -24.70 8.63
CA GLN A 55 15.66 -26.01 8.90
C GLN A 55 15.17 -27.10 7.94
N GLN A 56 13.94 -26.99 7.45
CA GLN A 56 13.36 -27.96 6.52
C GLN A 56 13.98 -27.91 5.12
N ASP A 57 14.79 -26.88 4.82
CA ASP A 57 15.45 -26.66 3.53
C ASP A 57 14.52 -26.81 2.30
N ILE A 58 13.26 -26.41 2.47
CA ILE A 58 12.27 -26.44 1.38
C ILE A 58 12.72 -25.45 0.29
N PRO A 59 12.89 -25.90 -0.97
CA PRO A 59 13.26 -25.00 -2.05
C PRO A 59 12.20 -23.93 -2.29
N THR A 60 12.64 -22.69 -2.47
CA THR A 60 11.81 -21.56 -2.87
C THR A 60 12.60 -20.62 -3.77
N ASP A 61 11.97 -20.07 -4.80
CA ASP A 61 12.62 -19.16 -5.73
C ASP A 61 12.71 -17.75 -5.17
N ILE A 62 11.64 -17.29 -4.52
CA ILE A 62 11.55 -15.94 -3.93
C ILE A 62 11.10 -16.07 -2.48
N VAL A 63 11.73 -15.30 -1.60
CA VAL A 63 11.25 -15.03 -0.23
C VAL A 63 10.95 -13.56 -0.12
N MET A 64 9.77 -13.21 0.35
CA MET A 64 9.37 -11.83 0.60
C MET A 64 8.99 -11.64 2.06
N LEU A 65 9.77 -10.83 2.77
CA LEU A 65 9.53 -10.44 4.15
C LEU A 65 8.74 -9.14 4.19
N PHE A 66 7.58 -9.16 4.83
CA PHE A 66 6.83 -7.98 5.22
C PHE A 66 7.18 -7.63 6.65
N ASP A 67 8.10 -6.70 6.78
CA ASP A 67 8.56 -6.23 8.08
C ASP A 67 8.16 -4.77 8.28
N TRP A 68 7.12 -4.56 9.06
CA TRP A 68 6.66 -3.23 9.45
C TRP A 68 7.41 -2.70 10.69
N GLY A 69 8.70 -3.05 10.81
CA GLY A 69 9.60 -2.58 11.87
C GLY A 69 9.36 -3.19 13.25
N ARG A 70 8.53 -4.24 13.34
CA ARG A 70 8.18 -4.88 14.63
C ARG A 70 8.84 -6.22 14.85
N PHE A 71 9.28 -6.87 13.77
CA PHE A 71 10.00 -8.14 13.80
C PHE A 71 11.50 -7.89 13.63
N ASP A 72 12.30 -8.25 14.62
CA ASP A 72 13.76 -8.18 14.56
C ASP A 72 14.37 -9.57 14.70
N SER A 73 14.63 -10.21 13.58
CA SER A 73 15.42 -11.43 13.55
C SER A 73 16.82 -11.13 13.05
N LYS A 74 17.75 -10.96 13.99
CA LYS A 74 19.17 -10.67 13.68
C LYS A 74 19.86 -11.77 12.89
N TRP A 75 19.34 -13.00 12.92
CA TRP A 75 19.89 -14.16 12.23
C TRP A 75 19.34 -14.32 10.80
N LEU A 76 18.25 -13.65 10.43
CA LEU A 76 17.64 -13.77 9.11
C LEU A 76 18.49 -13.04 8.07
N ASP A 77 19.01 -13.80 7.10
CA ASP A 77 19.91 -13.30 6.06
C ASP A 77 19.79 -14.12 4.79
N LYS A 78 20.02 -13.50 3.64
CA LYS A 78 19.98 -14.13 2.31
C LYS A 78 20.92 -15.32 2.15
N SER A 79 21.97 -15.42 2.96
CA SER A 79 22.90 -16.55 2.95
C SER A 79 22.31 -17.86 3.45
N LEU A 80 21.20 -17.82 4.19
CA LEU A 80 20.50 -19.00 4.71
C LEU A 80 19.94 -19.88 3.59
N LYS A 81 19.55 -19.28 2.46
CA LYS A 81 19.12 -19.97 1.25
C LYS A 81 19.75 -19.28 0.04
N PRO A 82 20.99 -19.60 -0.32
CA PRO A 82 21.78 -18.85 -1.32
C PRO A 82 21.20 -18.93 -2.74
N ASN A 83 20.34 -19.89 -3.02
CA ASN A 83 19.66 -20.04 -4.31
C ASN A 83 18.30 -19.35 -4.40
N THR A 84 17.92 -18.61 -3.37
CA THR A 84 16.65 -17.90 -3.23
C THR A 84 16.85 -16.40 -3.37
N PHE A 85 15.94 -15.72 -4.07
CA PHE A 85 15.91 -14.26 -4.17
C PHE A 85 15.16 -13.70 -2.96
N TRP A 86 15.86 -12.96 -2.11
CA TRP A 86 15.32 -12.40 -0.88
C TRP A 86 14.92 -10.95 -1.05
N VAL A 87 13.68 -10.62 -0.71
CA VAL A 87 13.07 -9.29 -0.80
C VAL A 87 12.57 -8.86 0.57
N GLN A 88 12.93 -7.65 1.00
CA GLN A 88 12.31 -6.98 2.14
C GLN A 88 11.30 -5.95 1.65
N GLU A 89 10.08 -5.97 2.17
CA GLU A 89 9.11 -4.90 2.01
C GLU A 89 9.06 -4.08 3.31
N SER A 90 9.36 -2.78 3.18
CA SER A 90 9.47 -1.82 4.28
C SER A 90 8.22 -0.92 4.33
N GLY A 91 7.07 -1.53 4.61
CA GLY A 91 5.74 -0.97 4.34
C GLY A 91 5.34 0.27 5.12
N ASP A 92 5.96 0.54 6.25
CA ASP A 92 5.64 1.70 7.10
C ASP A 92 6.77 2.76 7.11
N ASP A 93 7.60 2.83 6.06
CA ASP A 93 8.50 3.95 5.87
C ASP A 93 7.68 5.22 5.46
N PRO A 94 8.09 6.40 5.91
CA PRO A 94 9.36 6.73 6.59
C PRO A 94 9.39 6.46 8.11
N GLN A 95 8.28 6.10 8.75
CA GLN A 95 8.19 5.96 10.20
C GLN A 95 9.09 4.88 10.77
N ASN A 96 9.23 3.77 10.05
CA ASN A 96 10.02 2.63 10.48
C ASN A 96 11.39 2.54 9.79
N PHE A 97 11.81 3.58 9.07
CA PHE A 97 13.06 3.60 8.33
C PHE A 97 14.26 3.21 9.20
N GLU A 98 14.43 3.84 10.37
CA GLU A 98 15.56 3.56 11.27
C GLU A 98 15.57 2.13 11.84
N ARG A 99 14.42 1.46 11.85
CA ARG A 99 14.31 0.04 12.26
C ARG A 99 14.56 -0.91 11.08
N ASN A 100 14.16 -0.50 9.88
CA ASN A 100 14.23 -1.32 8.67
C ASN A 100 15.61 -1.23 8.01
N PHE A 101 16.22 -0.06 8.01
CA PHE A 101 17.51 0.18 7.39
C PHE A 101 18.62 -0.81 7.82
N PRO A 102 18.85 -1.10 9.12
CA PRO A 102 19.90 -2.04 9.53
C PRO A 102 19.72 -3.48 9.00
N LYS A 103 18.52 -3.82 8.54
CA LYS A 103 18.20 -5.15 8.00
C LYS A 103 18.36 -5.20 6.48
N ALA A 104 18.27 -4.07 5.80
CA ALA A 104 18.13 -4.00 4.35
C ALA A 104 19.27 -4.69 3.58
N ASN A 105 20.51 -4.62 4.06
CA ASN A 105 21.67 -5.28 3.43
C ASN A 105 21.65 -6.82 3.51
N ARG A 106 20.79 -7.39 4.36
CA ARG A 106 20.58 -8.85 4.49
C ARG A 106 19.72 -9.42 3.37
N PHE A 107 19.13 -8.57 2.54
CA PHE A 107 18.27 -8.94 1.43
C PHE A 107 18.94 -8.62 0.10
N HIS A 108 18.45 -9.21 -0.97
CA HIS A 108 18.90 -8.87 -2.32
C HIS A 108 18.26 -7.57 -2.83
N MET A 109 17.06 -7.26 -2.32
CA MET A 109 16.29 -6.08 -2.70
C MET A 109 15.43 -5.60 -1.54
N THR A 110 15.32 -4.28 -1.37
CA THR A 110 14.40 -3.61 -0.45
C THR A 110 13.36 -2.83 -1.24
N LEU A 111 12.09 -2.99 -0.89
CA LEU A 111 10.96 -2.26 -1.44
C LEU A 111 10.41 -1.31 -0.39
N THR A 112 10.18 -0.05 -0.74
CA THR A 112 9.61 0.95 0.18
C THR A 112 8.58 1.82 -0.54
N PRO A 113 7.43 2.15 0.09
CA PRO A 113 6.44 3.02 -0.51
C PRO A 113 6.84 4.51 -0.44
N ASP A 114 7.81 4.88 0.38
CA ASP A 114 8.27 6.25 0.57
C ASP A 114 9.50 6.57 -0.29
N LYS A 115 9.38 7.58 -1.14
CA LYS A 115 10.43 7.96 -2.10
C LYS A 115 11.69 8.50 -1.42
N ASP A 116 11.52 9.30 -0.36
CA ASP A 116 12.67 9.82 0.40
C ASP A 116 13.45 8.69 1.07
N SER A 117 12.75 7.75 1.69
CA SER A 117 13.37 6.55 2.27
C SER A 117 14.08 5.71 1.21
N CYS A 118 13.48 5.56 0.02
CA CYS A 118 14.11 4.87 -1.10
C CYS A 118 15.45 5.52 -1.48
N ASN A 119 15.47 6.84 -1.65
CA ASN A 119 16.66 7.60 -1.96
C ASN A 119 17.73 7.42 -0.87
N GLU A 120 17.33 7.43 0.40
CA GLU A 120 18.25 7.23 1.52
C GLU A 120 18.83 5.82 1.56
N TYR A 121 18.02 4.78 1.30
CA TYR A 121 18.53 3.40 1.12
C TYR A 121 19.58 3.33 0.03
N VAL A 122 19.28 3.88 -1.15
CA VAL A 122 20.19 3.87 -2.32
C VAL A 122 21.49 4.63 -2.02
N ASN A 123 21.40 5.81 -1.40
CA ASN A 123 22.57 6.62 -1.02
C ASN A 123 23.49 5.90 -0.04
N ARG A 124 22.95 4.98 0.76
CA ARG A 124 23.73 4.12 1.68
C ARG A 124 24.13 2.77 1.07
N GLY A 125 23.99 2.59 -0.24
CA GLY A 125 24.45 1.41 -0.97
C GLY A 125 23.51 0.21 -0.92
N ILE A 126 22.26 0.38 -0.52
CA ILE A 126 21.23 -0.66 -0.53
C ILE A 126 20.56 -0.72 -1.90
N ASN A 127 20.37 -1.91 -2.45
CA ASN A 127 19.53 -2.12 -3.64
C ASN A 127 18.06 -1.94 -3.26
N ALA A 128 17.59 -0.70 -3.31
CA ALA A 128 16.24 -0.33 -2.94
C ALA A 128 15.47 0.26 -4.13
N HIS A 129 14.15 0.06 -4.11
CA HIS A 129 13.25 0.58 -5.12
C HIS A 129 12.06 1.27 -4.48
N TRP A 130 11.68 2.41 -5.03
CA TRP A 130 10.43 3.07 -4.72
C TRP A 130 9.28 2.24 -5.29
N TRP A 131 8.58 1.57 -4.39
CA TRP A 131 7.53 0.62 -4.71
C TRP A 131 6.24 1.04 -4.00
N THR A 132 5.49 1.93 -4.66
CA THR A 132 4.33 2.59 -4.09
C THR A 132 3.23 1.61 -3.70
N HIS A 133 2.32 2.03 -2.83
CA HIS A 133 1.06 1.34 -2.61
C HIS A 133 0.31 1.11 -3.94
N PHE A 134 -0.70 0.26 -3.89
CA PHE A 134 -1.47 -0.15 -5.06
C PHE A 134 -2.89 -0.57 -4.65
N ALA A 135 -3.78 -0.68 -5.62
CA ALA A 135 -5.09 -1.29 -5.45
C ALA A 135 -5.08 -2.79 -5.81
N ASP A 136 -5.84 -3.59 -5.09
CA ASP A 136 -6.19 -4.96 -5.50
C ASP A 136 -7.53 -4.93 -6.23
N THR A 137 -7.50 -5.04 -7.56
CA THR A 137 -8.71 -4.96 -8.41
C THR A 137 -9.69 -6.12 -8.23
N ARG A 138 -9.32 -7.15 -7.49
CA ARG A 138 -10.23 -8.23 -7.06
C ARG A 138 -11.08 -7.81 -5.88
N VAL A 139 -10.61 -6.81 -5.13
CA VAL A 139 -11.25 -6.29 -3.92
C VAL A 139 -11.81 -4.89 -4.17
N GLN A 140 -11.00 -3.97 -4.72
CA GLN A 140 -11.43 -2.61 -5.04
C GLN A 140 -11.90 -2.52 -6.49
N PHE A 141 -13.19 -2.22 -6.68
CA PHE A 141 -13.83 -2.06 -7.99
C PHE A 141 -15.05 -1.13 -7.86
N PRO A 142 -15.51 -0.53 -8.97
CA PRO A 142 -16.65 0.38 -8.96
C PRO A 142 -17.96 -0.34 -8.59
N ILE A 143 -18.71 0.24 -7.66
CA ILE A 143 -20.08 -0.15 -7.29
C ILE A 143 -20.97 1.09 -7.39
N THR A 144 -22.18 0.96 -7.92
CA THR A 144 -23.12 2.05 -8.02
C THR A 144 -24.00 2.12 -6.76
N ASP A 145 -23.50 2.78 -5.71
CA ASP A 145 -24.22 2.97 -4.45
C ASP A 145 -23.74 4.25 -3.76
N ILE A 146 -24.09 5.42 -4.36
CA ILE A 146 -23.69 6.71 -3.81
C ILE A 146 -24.69 7.15 -2.75
N ALA A 147 -24.19 7.49 -1.56
CA ALA A 147 -24.99 7.94 -0.42
C ALA A 147 -24.49 9.29 0.16
N PHE A 148 -23.23 9.68 -0.10
CA PHE A 148 -22.58 10.84 0.52
C PHE A 148 -21.81 11.66 -0.51
N GLU A 149 -21.62 12.95 -0.23
CA GLU A 149 -20.71 13.81 -1.01
C GLU A 149 -19.29 13.29 -0.94
N TYR A 150 -18.83 12.95 0.27
CA TYR A 150 -17.52 12.31 0.47
C TYR A 150 -17.56 11.19 1.51
N VAL A 151 -16.57 10.32 1.42
CA VAL A 151 -16.24 9.33 2.44
C VAL A 151 -14.76 9.43 2.80
N ALA A 152 -14.44 9.16 4.07
CA ALA A 152 -13.06 9.09 4.54
C ALA A 152 -12.85 7.86 5.42
N VAL A 153 -11.72 7.17 5.23
CA VAL A 153 -11.30 6.07 6.09
C VAL A 153 -10.13 6.54 6.94
N THR A 154 -10.34 6.63 8.24
CA THR A 154 -9.32 7.15 9.17
C THR A 154 -9.31 6.39 10.48
N THR A 155 -8.23 6.53 11.24
CA THR A 155 -8.14 6.09 12.62
C THR A 155 -8.33 7.31 13.53
N ARG A 156 -9.44 7.38 14.26
CA ARG A 156 -9.68 8.45 15.26
C ARG A 156 -8.53 8.47 16.28
N GLY A 157 -8.14 9.66 16.73
CA GLY A 157 -7.21 9.85 17.83
C GLY A 157 -5.79 10.28 17.49
N LYS A 158 -5.49 10.59 16.21
CA LYS A 158 -4.17 11.09 15.79
C LYS A 158 -4.27 12.28 14.81
N GLY A 159 -5.04 13.31 15.16
CA GLY A 159 -5.23 14.52 14.33
C GLY A 159 -6.25 14.40 13.20
N GLY A 160 -6.73 13.18 12.90
CA GLY A 160 -7.71 12.98 11.83
C GLY A 160 -9.15 13.30 12.22
N SER A 161 -9.50 13.38 13.52
CA SER A 161 -10.86 13.66 13.96
C SER A 161 -11.23 15.14 13.79
N GLU A 162 -10.35 16.06 14.18
CA GLU A 162 -10.61 17.51 14.05
C GLU A 162 -10.80 17.91 12.58
N PHE A 163 -9.96 17.40 11.70
CA PHE A 163 -10.07 17.59 10.26
C PHE A 163 -11.44 17.14 9.74
N LEU A 164 -11.88 15.91 10.08
CA LEU A 164 -13.15 15.37 9.61
C LEU A 164 -14.35 16.05 10.23
N ASP A 165 -14.29 16.40 11.51
CA ASP A 165 -15.37 17.08 12.20
C ASP A 165 -15.60 18.45 11.56
N THR A 166 -14.52 19.21 11.23
CA THR A 166 -14.62 20.49 10.55
C THR A 166 -15.22 20.38 9.14
N ILE A 167 -14.83 19.37 8.35
CA ILE A 167 -15.41 19.18 7.00
C ILE A 167 -16.89 18.78 7.11
N THR A 168 -17.26 17.93 8.04
CA THR A 168 -18.65 17.46 8.21
C THR A 168 -19.61 18.58 8.60
N GLU A 169 -19.10 19.68 9.17
CA GLU A 169 -19.90 20.89 9.42
C GLU A 169 -20.28 21.65 8.14
N HIS A 170 -19.58 21.42 7.03
CA HIS A 170 -19.68 22.19 5.79
C HIS A 170 -20.14 21.37 4.58
N SER A 171 -20.20 20.06 4.69
CA SER A 171 -20.58 19.15 3.61
C SER A 171 -21.15 17.83 4.16
N ASP A 172 -21.96 17.12 3.36
CA ASP A 172 -22.54 15.81 3.73
C ASP A 172 -21.52 14.69 3.51
N GLY A 173 -20.91 14.22 4.59
CA GLY A 173 -19.88 13.20 4.55
C GLY A 173 -20.08 12.08 5.55
N SER A 174 -19.37 11.01 5.33
CA SER A 174 -19.29 9.87 6.24
C SER A 174 -17.85 9.39 6.38
N PHE A 175 -17.50 8.90 7.56
CA PHE A 175 -16.19 8.30 7.76
C PHE A 175 -16.28 6.92 8.41
N GLY A 176 -15.40 6.03 8.01
CA GLY A 176 -15.25 4.68 8.52
C GLY A 176 -13.92 4.48 9.25
N ASN A 177 -13.92 3.55 10.20
CA ASN A 177 -12.69 3.11 10.84
C ASN A 177 -12.16 1.85 10.15
N LYS A 178 -10.98 1.96 9.54
CA LYS A 178 -10.30 0.85 8.84
C LYS A 178 -10.21 -0.43 9.68
N ASN A 179 -10.01 -0.32 10.99
CA ASN A 179 -9.82 -1.47 11.87
C ASN A 179 -11.10 -2.30 12.08
N ASN A 180 -12.26 -1.77 11.71
CA ASN A 180 -13.57 -2.39 11.92
C ASN A 180 -14.22 -2.87 10.62
N MET A 181 -13.58 -2.65 9.45
CA MET A 181 -14.14 -3.02 8.15
C MET A 181 -13.34 -4.17 7.52
N GLY A 182 -14.06 -5.21 7.10
CA GLY A 182 -13.50 -6.24 6.21
C GLY A 182 -13.31 -5.71 4.77
N ALA A 183 -12.67 -6.51 3.91
CA ALA A 183 -12.35 -6.10 2.53
C ALA A 183 -13.58 -5.65 1.73
N LYS A 184 -14.64 -6.43 1.77
CA LYS A 184 -15.90 -6.14 1.08
C LYS A 184 -16.55 -4.86 1.62
N GLU A 185 -16.68 -4.76 2.93
CA GLU A 185 -17.29 -3.61 3.60
C GLU A 185 -16.49 -2.32 3.32
N HIS A 186 -15.15 -2.41 3.32
CA HIS A 186 -14.29 -1.28 2.98
C HIS A 186 -14.52 -0.80 1.54
N THR A 187 -14.62 -1.72 0.58
CA THR A 187 -14.90 -1.38 -0.82
C THR A 187 -16.30 -0.78 -0.99
N GLU A 188 -17.32 -1.37 -0.35
CA GLU A 188 -18.68 -0.84 -0.34
C GLU A 188 -18.71 0.56 0.27
N PHE A 189 -17.97 0.79 1.34
CA PHE A 189 -17.88 2.09 2.00
C PHE A 189 -17.23 3.15 1.09
N LEU A 190 -16.08 2.84 0.45
CA LEU A 190 -15.44 3.77 -0.49
C LEU A 190 -16.37 4.13 -1.65
N ASN A 191 -17.17 3.20 -2.11
CA ASN A 191 -18.12 3.41 -3.20
C ASN A 191 -19.34 4.28 -2.83
N LYS A 192 -19.65 4.47 -1.55
CA LYS A 192 -20.74 5.34 -1.10
C LYS A 192 -20.45 6.82 -1.25
N GLY A 193 -19.20 7.25 -1.31
CA GLY A 193 -18.83 8.63 -1.55
C GLY A 193 -18.71 8.97 -3.03
N MET A 194 -19.07 10.19 -3.42
CA MET A 194 -18.69 10.75 -4.71
C MET A 194 -17.19 11.08 -4.72
N ILE A 195 -16.67 11.46 -3.55
CA ILE A 195 -15.27 11.82 -3.30
C ILE A 195 -14.73 10.89 -2.21
N VAL A 196 -13.54 10.35 -2.42
CA VAL A 196 -12.75 9.73 -1.36
C VAL A 196 -11.80 10.79 -0.82
N LEU A 197 -12.11 11.27 0.38
CA LEU A 197 -11.31 12.27 1.05
C LEU A 197 -10.19 11.61 1.83
N GLN A 198 -8.97 12.02 1.56
CA GLN A 198 -7.75 11.54 2.18
C GLN A 198 -7.00 12.70 2.84
N ASN A 199 -6.46 12.43 4.03
CA ASN A 199 -5.49 13.28 4.70
C ASN A 199 -4.33 12.40 5.18
N SER A 200 -3.13 12.68 4.74
CA SER A 200 -1.94 11.94 5.19
C SER A 200 -1.62 12.30 6.64
N ARG A 201 -1.17 11.32 7.40
CA ARG A 201 -0.89 11.50 8.82
C ARG A 201 0.53 12.01 9.07
N TRP A 202 1.45 11.61 8.20
CA TRP A 202 2.88 11.85 8.31
C TRP A 202 3.49 12.34 7.00
N GLY A 203 2.66 12.89 6.11
CA GLY A 203 3.09 13.34 4.79
C GLY A 203 3.49 12.18 3.87
N GLU A 204 2.86 11.00 4.05
CA GLU A 204 3.11 9.82 3.22
C GLU A 204 2.02 9.64 2.14
N ILE A 205 2.40 8.99 1.05
CA ILE A 205 1.43 8.49 0.05
C ILE A 205 0.70 7.31 0.65
N THR A 206 -0.61 7.43 0.83
CA THR A 206 -1.40 6.37 1.46
C THR A 206 -2.01 5.41 0.45
N ARG A 207 -2.25 4.18 0.86
CA ARG A 207 -2.92 3.16 0.05
C ARG A 207 -4.33 3.59 -0.39
N ARG A 208 -5.04 4.37 0.43
CA ARG A 208 -6.41 4.84 0.15
C ARG A 208 -6.55 5.66 -1.14
N ILE A 209 -5.47 6.33 -1.57
CA ILE A 209 -5.46 7.04 -2.86
C ILE A 209 -5.71 6.04 -3.99
N PHE A 210 -4.98 4.94 -4.02
CA PHE A 210 -5.11 3.91 -5.04
C PHE A 210 -6.44 3.15 -4.93
N GLU A 211 -6.88 2.84 -3.73
CA GLU A 211 -8.14 2.14 -3.45
C GLU A 211 -9.36 2.96 -3.87
N GLY A 212 -9.36 4.27 -3.56
CA GLY A 212 -10.43 5.19 -3.97
C GLY A 212 -10.52 5.34 -5.49
N MET A 213 -9.39 5.51 -6.15
CA MET A 213 -9.33 5.58 -7.62
C MET A 213 -9.77 4.26 -8.27
N ALA A 214 -9.39 3.10 -7.71
CA ALA A 214 -9.83 1.79 -8.21
C ALA A 214 -11.34 1.56 -8.06
N CYS A 215 -12.00 2.24 -7.14
CA CYS A 215 -13.46 2.31 -7.03
C CYS A 215 -14.10 3.31 -8.01
N ASN A 216 -13.32 3.92 -8.90
CA ASN A 216 -13.74 5.00 -9.80
C ASN A 216 -14.39 6.17 -9.04
N ARG A 217 -13.74 6.59 -7.94
CA ARG A 217 -14.13 7.76 -7.16
C ARG A 217 -13.07 8.84 -7.32
N LEU A 218 -13.52 10.10 -7.34
CA LEU A 218 -12.59 11.21 -7.26
C LEU A 218 -11.85 11.14 -5.92
N VAL A 219 -10.52 11.17 -5.98
CA VAL A 219 -9.71 11.27 -4.77
C VAL A 219 -9.30 12.72 -4.56
N LEU A 220 -9.57 13.22 -3.36
CA LEU A 220 -9.15 14.53 -2.90
C LEU A 220 -8.24 14.34 -1.69
N THR A 221 -6.99 14.81 -1.77
CA THR A 221 -5.96 14.56 -0.76
C THR A 221 -5.12 15.80 -0.49
N ASP A 222 -4.50 15.86 0.68
CA ASP A 222 -3.53 16.91 1.03
C ASP A 222 -2.34 16.90 0.06
N ARG A 223 -1.86 18.12 -0.26
CA ARG A 223 -0.66 18.30 -1.09
C ARG A 223 0.57 17.91 -0.29
N LEU A 224 1.20 16.82 -0.70
CA LEU A 224 2.43 16.35 -0.11
C LEU A 224 3.64 17.16 -0.60
N ASN A 225 4.74 17.12 0.17
CA ASN A 225 6.01 17.62 -0.30
C ASN A 225 6.39 16.94 -1.63
N GLU A 226 6.96 17.69 -2.57
CA GLU A 226 7.36 17.18 -3.88
C GLU A 226 8.33 15.99 -3.79
N SER A 227 9.19 15.95 -2.76
CA SER A 227 10.11 14.83 -2.53
C SER A 227 9.41 13.48 -2.36
N LYS A 228 8.14 13.48 -1.96
CA LYS A 228 7.32 12.27 -1.84
C LYS A 228 6.91 11.67 -3.19
N GLY A 229 6.92 12.46 -4.26
CA GLY A 229 6.68 12.02 -5.62
C GLY A 229 5.22 11.74 -5.98
N LEU A 230 4.23 12.15 -5.16
CA LEU A 230 2.82 11.94 -5.49
C LEU A 230 2.44 12.62 -6.81
N HIS A 231 2.96 13.82 -7.06
CA HIS A 231 2.77 14.59 -8.31
C HIS A 231 3.37 13.89 -9.55
N GLU A 232 4.31 12.97 -9.38
CA GLU A 232 4.85 12.16 -10.48
C GLU A 232 3.92 10.99 -10.84
N LEU A 233 3.10 10.56 -9.89
CA LEU A 233 2.14 9.49 -10.08
C LEU A 233 0.82 10.01 -10.64
N PHE A 234 0.35 11.16 -10.12
CA PHE A 234 -0.96 11.71 -10.42
C PHE A 234 -0.89 13.24 -10.60
N ILE A 235 -1.53 13.75 -11.65
CA ILE A 235 -1.52 15.17 -12.00
C ILE A 235 -2.75 15.85 -11.37
N ASP A 236 -2.50 16.96 -10.64
CA ASP A 236 -3.54 17.79 -10.01
C ASP A 236 -4.54 18.31 -11.05
N GLY A 237 -5.82 18.16 -10.79
CA GLY A 237 -6.89 18.55 -11.71
C GLY A 237 -7.08 17.63 -12.91
N GLU A 238 -6.22 16.63 -13.12
CA GLU A 238 -6.36 15.64 -14.20
C GLU A 238 -6.76 14.26 -13.67
N ASP A 239 -6.01 13.72 -12.70
CA ASP A 239 -6.18 12.38 -12.14
C ASP A 239 -6.66 12.40 -10.68
N ILE A 240 -6.37 13.49 -9.99
CA ILE A 240 -6.56 13.69 -8.55
C ILE A 240 -6.79 15.17 -8.26
N ILE A 241 -7.27 15.51 -7.08
CA ILE A 241 -7.28 16.88 -6.60
C ILE A 241 -6.47 16.99 -5.32
N TYR A 242 -5.52 17.93 -5.28
CA TYR A 242 -4.76 18.27 -4.07
C TYR A 242 -5.37 19.48 -3.39
N TYR A 243 -5.39 19.49 -2.05
CA TYR A 243 -5.71 20.66 -1.26
C TYR A 243 -4.52 21.06 -0.37
N ASP A 244 -4.41 22.35 -0.10
CA ASP A 244 -3.27 22.92 0.62
C ASP A 244 -3.56 23.11 2.11
N ASP A 245 -4.82 23.39 2.47
CA ASP A 245 -5.29 23.54 3.84
C ASP A 245 -6.78 23.17 3.96
N MET A 246 -7.34 23.33 5.17
CA MET A 246 -8.73 22.97 5.46
C MET A 246 -9.74 23.82 4.68
N VAL A 247 -9.49 25.11 4.52
CA VAL A 247 -10.38 26.02 3.80
C VAL A 247 -10.40 25.67 2.33
N ASP A 248 -9.22 25.42 1.75
CA ASP A 248 -9.07 24.97 0.38
C ASP A 248 -9.74 23.59 0.16
N CYS A 249 -9.61 22.68 1.13
CA CYS A 249 -10.27 21.38 1.08
C CYS A 249 -11.79 21.52 0.99
N ILE A 250 -12.42 22.31 1.87
CA ILE A 250 -13.87 22.57 1.88
C ILE A 250 -14.31 23.18 0.55
N ASN A 251 -13.60 24.19 0.06
CA ASN A 251 -13.92 24.83 -1.21
C ASN A 251 -13.86 23.83 -2.37
N LYS A 252 -12.81 23.03 -2.45
CA LYS A 252 -12.64 22.01 -3.50
C LYS A 252 -13.67 20.88 -3.43
N VAL A 253 -14.06 20.43 -2.23
CA VAL A 253 -15.16 19.48 -2.07
C VAL A 253 -16.44 20.06 -2.66
N ASN A 254 -16.79 21.30 -2.29
CA ASN A 254 -18.00 21.97 -2.79
C ASN A 254 -17.95 22.24 -4.30
N ASP A 255 -16.81 22.66 -4.83
CA ASP A 255 -16.63 22.93 -6.26
C ASP A 255 -16.85 21.69 -7.11
N VAL A 256 -16.22 20.56 -6.75
CA VAL A 256 -16.37 19.31 -7.50
C VAL A 256 -17.70 18.62 -7.25
N PHE A 257 -18.32 18.83 -6.10
CA PHE A 257 -19.68 18.37 -5.84
C PHE A 257 -20.67 19.03 -6.80
N ASN A 258 -20.55 20.35 -6.96
CA ASN A 258 -21.42 21.15 -7.85
C ASN A 258 -21.06 21.04 -9.34
N ASN A 259 -19.93 20.39 -9.70
CA ASN A 259 -19.53 20.17 -11.08
C ASN A 259 -19.39 18.68 -11.40
N PRO A 260 -20.49 17.94 -11.61
CA PRO A 260 -20.46 16.50 -11.84
C PRO A 260 -19.67 16.11 -13.10
N THR A 261 -19.64 16.93 -14.13
CA THR A 261 -18.91 16.66 -15.38
C THR A 261 -17.41 16.61 -15.11
N GLU A 262 -16.88 17.61 -14.42
CA GLU A 262 -15.46 17.67 -14.08
C GLU A 262 -15.07 16.59 -13.08
N ARG A 263 -15.90 16.36 -12.06
CA ARG A 263 -15.71 15.28 -11.11
C ARG A 263 -15.59 13.93 -11.82
N MET A 264 -16.49 13.61 -12.74
CA MET A 264 -16.45 12.35 -13.50
C MET A 264 -15.23 12.27 -14.42
N ARG A 265 -14.83 13.37 -15.04
CA ARG A 265 -13.63 13.40 -15.90
C ARG A 265 -12.37 13.05 -15.10
N ILE A 266 -12.16 13.69 -13.96
CA ILE A 266 -10.98 13.46 -13.11
C ILE A 266 -11.03 12.05 -12.51
N SER A 267 -12.19 11.62 -12.02
CA SER A 267 -12.39 10.26 -11.48
C SER A 267 -12.04 9.18 -12.50
N ASN A 268 -12.52 9.30 -13.75
CA ASN A 268 -12.23 8.34 -14.81
C ASN A 268 -10.74 8.33 -15.17
N SER A 269 -10.09 9.49 -15.25
CA SER A 269 -8.65 9.57 -15.52
C SER A 269 -7.83 8.88 -14.43
N GLY A 270 -8.09 9.18 -13.16
CA GLY A 270 -7.43 8.52 -12.02
C GLY A 270 -7.66 7.00 -12.00
N TYR A 271 -8.88 6.57 -12.28
CA TYR A 271 -9.24 5.15 -12.37
C TYR A 271 -8.43 4.43 -13.47
N GLU A 272 -8.43 4.95 -14.69
CA GLU A 272 -7.67 4.36 -15.82
C GLU A 272 -6.18 4.29 -15.50
N LYS A 273 -5.63 5.34 -14.89
CA LYS A 273 -4.22 5.41 -14.52
C LYS A 273 -3.85 4.36 -13.45
N VAL A 274 -4.69 4.20 -12.43
CA VAL A 274 -4.47 3.16 -11.41
C VAL A 274 -4.55 1.77 -12.02
N LEU A 275 -5.55 1.48 -12.83
CA LEU A 275 -5.68 0.16 -13.47
C LEU A 275 -4.47 -0.16 -14.36
N LYS A 276 -3.92 0.82 -15.05
CA LYS A 276 -2.80 0.63 -15.95
C LYS A 276 -1.45 0.47 -15.25
N HIS A 277 -1.23 1.16 -14.10
CA HIS A 277 0.10 1.30 -13.52
C HIS A 277 0.22 0.93 -12.05
N HIS A 278 -0.90 0.86 -11.31
CA HIS A 278 -0.84 0.80 -9.85
C HIS A 278 -1.77 -0.26 -9.24
N THR A 279 -1.77 -1.46 -9.82
CA THR A 279 -2.49 -2.62 -9.27
C THR A 279 -1.52 -3.70 -8.78
N GLN A 280 -2.06 -4.74 -8.15
CA GLN A 280 -1.31 -5.94 -7.76
C GLN A 280 -0.58 -6.59 -8.95
N VAL A 281 -1.12 -6.44 -10.17
CA VAL A 281 -0.55 -7.02 -11.40
C VAL A 281 0.85 -6.45 -11.66
N GLN A 282 0.96 -5.12 -11.75
CA GLN A 282 2.25 -4.45 -12.01
C GLN A 282 3.25 -4.64 -10.86
N ARG A 283 2.75 -4.78 -9.62
CA ARG A 283 3.63 -5.05 -8.47
C ARG A 283 4.25 -6.44 -8.53
N VAL A 284 3.48 -7.44 -8.93
CA VAL A 284 3.99 -8.81 -9.14
C VAL A 284 4.90 -8.87 -10.37
N ASP A 285 4.55 -8.19 -11.48
CA ASP A 285 5.41 -8.09 -12.66
C ASP A 285 6.79 -7.57 -12.29
N PHE A 286 6.85 -6.49 -11.52
CA PHE A 286 8.10 -5.91 -11.05
C PHE A 286 8.95 -6.92 -10.25
N ILE A 287 8.34 -7.63 -9.30
CA ILE A 287 9.06 -8.60 -8.47
C ILE A 287 9.62 -9.75 -9.34
N ILE A 288 8.82 -10.28 -10.27
CA ILE A 288 9.24 -11.37 -11.17
C ILE A 288 10.37 -10.89 -12.09
N GLU A 289 10.28 -9.68 -12.63
CA GLU A 289 11.32 -9.10 -13.48
C GLU A 289 12.65 -9.00 -12.73
N ARG A 290 12.66 -8.43 -11.51
CA ARG A 290 13.86 -8.33 -10.67
C ARG A 290 14.43 -9.70 -10.31
N PHE A 291 13.58 -10.66 -10.01
CA PHE A 291 14.00 -12.05 -9.78
C PHE A 291 14.66 -12.66 -11.02
N CYS A 292 14.09 -12.48 -12.21
CA CYS A 292 14.66 -12.99 -13.46
C CYS A 292 16.02 -12.35 -13.77
N GLU A 293 16.18 -11.05 -13.51
CA GLU A 293 17.45 -10.36 -13.67
C GLU A 293 18.52 -10.89 -12.71
N TRP A 294 18.16 -11.02 -11.42
CA TRP A 294 19.06 -11.59 -10.43
C TRP A 294 19.51 -13.00 -10.80
N ARG A 295 18.59 -13.83 -11.29
CA ARG A 295 18.88 -15.22 -11.70
C ARG A 295 19.81 -15.30 -12.91
N LYS A 296 19.77 -14.34 -13.83
CA LYS A 296 20.68 -14.25 -14.99
C LYS A 296 22.09 -13.85 -14.60
N ASN A 297 22.24 -13.09 -13.51
CA ASN A 297 23.52 -12.53 -13.07
C ASN A 297 24.21 -13.41 -12.00
N LYS A 298 23.62 -14.55 -11.67
CA LYS A 298 24.14 -15.55 -10.74
C LYS A 298 24.91 -16.65 -11.46
#